data_d8ca8f0a269ba1ed7bd8af2e35eb62fb
#
_entry.id   d8ca8f0a269ba1ed7bd8af2e35eb62fb
#
_cell.length_a   1.000
_cell.length_b   1.000
_cell.length_c   1.000
_cell.angle_alpha   90.00
_cell.angle_beta   90.00
_cell.angle_gamma   90.00
#
_symmetry.space_group_name_H-M   'P 1'
#
loop_
_entity.id
_entity.type
_entity.pdbx_description
1 polymer ?
#
loop_
_entity_poly.entity_id
_entity_poly.type
_entity_poly.pdbx_seq_one_letter_code
_entity_poly.pdbx_strand_id
1 'polypeptide(L)'
;YKTWGPRIHIEHHEGTVEEITNHVHQGISEVGIVYVAQKQVPTFQHILLHKKLEFIPQSEKSICVYVGPQHPLYHADSVDFSDLPNLKFMRGVRDFFSMEHHLETVSMGVIDQSVMKHVIYSDSDHSIINFLLHTDVCSLGLNFMHRPYEQYDIKSLAINRCEPFLQIGYVRDPERPLSPQASWLTERFGEML
;
A
#
# COMPACT_ATOMS: atom_id res chain seq x y z
N TYR A 1 -3.50 -6.42 21.41
CA TYR A 1 -4.66 -6.08 22.26
C TYR A 1 -4.70 -6.89 23.53
N LYS A 2 -4.65 -8.23 23.47
CA LYS A 2 -4.66 -9.11 24.66
C LYS A 2 -3.48 -8.87 25.61
N THR A 3 -2.36 -8.36 25.11
CA THR A 3 -1.14 -8.10 25.86
C THR A 3 -1.19 -6.81 26.69
N TRP A 4 -2.04 -5.85 26.30
CA TRP A 4 -2.05 -4.48 26.85
C TRP A 4 -3.09 -4.25 27.94
N GLY A 5 -3.98 -5.20 28.18
CA GLY A 5 -5.08 -5.10 29.16
C GLY A 5 -6.24 -4.22 28.69
N PRO A 6 -7.25 -4.01 29.57
CA PRO A 6 -8.55 -3.43 29.16
C PRO A 6 -8.58 -1.90 28.96
N ARG A 7 -7.48 -1.20 29.15
CA ARG A 7 -7.43 0.28 29.10
C ARG A 7 -6.52 0.81 27.99
N ILE A 8 -6.53 0.20 26.83
CA ILE A 8 -5.83 0.72 25.66
C ILE A 8 -6.80 1.52 24.78
N HIS A 9 -6.36 2.69 24.34
CA HIS A 9 -7.01 3.48 23.30
C HIS A 9 -6.10 3.49 22.09
N ILE A 10 -6.61 3.07 20.93
CA ILE A 10 -5.90 3.07 19.65
C ILE A 10 -6.78 3.82 18.66
N GLU A 11 -6.22 4.84 18.02
CA GLU A 11 -6.82 5.52 16.88
C GLU A 11 -6.07 5.08 15.62
N HIS A 12 -6.82 4.64 14.61
CA HIS A 12 -6.29 4.23 13.33
C HIS A 12 -6.83 5.15 12.23
N HIS A 13 -5.92 5.74 11.47
CA HIS A 13 -6.24 6.61 10.35
C HIS A 13 -5.66 6.02 9.07
N GLU A 14 -6.46 5.98 8.01
CA GLU A 14 -6.04 5.59 6.67
C GLU A 14 -5.98 6.82 5.78
N GLY A 15 -5.10 6.81 4.79
CA GLY A 15 -4.95 7.91 3.86
C GLY A 15 -3.77 7.71 2.91
N THR A 16 -3.52 8.73 2.12
CA THR A 16 -2.35 8.80 1.22
C THR A 16 -1.06 8.96 2.02
N VAL A 17 0.08 8.72 1.38
CA VAL A 17 1.41 8.89 2.02
C VAL A 17 1.58 10.32 2.54
N GLU A 18 1.08 11.31 1.79
CA GLU A 18 1.16 12.71 2.19
C GLU A 18 0.29 13.00 3.42
N GLU A 19 -0.94 12.49 3.48
CA GLU A 19 -1.86 12.66 4.62
C GLU A 19 -1.31 12.00 5.87
N ILE A 20 -0.87 10.74 5.79
CA ILE A 20 -0.27 10.00 6.91
C ILE A 20 0.99 10.72 7.42
N THR A 21 1.86 11.21 6.53
CA THR A 21 3.04 11.98 6.88
C THR A 21 2.67 13.28 7.60
N ASN A 22 1.61 13.95 7.16
CA ASN A 22 1.10 15.17 7.81
C ASN A 22 0.53 14.87 9.20
N HIS A 23 -0.19 13.75 9.39
CA HIS A 23 -0.69 13.33 10.70
C HIS A 23 0.46 13.14 11.71
N VAL A 24 1.56 12.52 11.29
CA VAL A 24 2.74 12.36 12.17
C VAL A 24 3.38 13.71 12.47
N HIS A 25 3.54 14.59 11.46
CA HIS A 25 4.10 15.93 11.66
C HIS A 25 3.28 16.77 12.63
N GLN A 26 1.95 16.71 12.55
CA GLN A 26 1.03 17.45 13.42
C GLN A 26 0.86 16.80 14.80
N GLY A 27 1.41 15.60 15.02
CA GLY A 27 1.28 14.87 16.27
C GLY A 27 -0.10 14.22 16.48
N ILE A 28 -0.89 14.09 15.42
CA ILE A 28 -2.16 13.34 15.41
C ILE A 28 -1.86 11.84 15.56
N SER A 29 -0.84 11.35 14.84
CA SER A 29 -0.36 9.98 14.92
C SER A 29 1.08 9.95 15.43
N GLU A 30 1.44 8.96 16.25
CA GLU A 30 2.81 8.75 16.69
C GLU A 30 3.69 8.11 15.60
N VAL A 31 3.07 7.24 14.78
CA VAL A 31 3.71 6.47 13.72
C VAL A 31 2.82 6.44 12.50
N GLY A 32 3.41 6.60 11.32
CA GLY A 32 2.74 6.45 10.04
C GLY A 32 3.39 5.32 9.21
N ILE A 33 2.66 4.25 8.96
CA ILE A 33 3.14 3.18 8.07
C ILE A 33 2.89 3.62 6.63
N VAL A 34 3.93 3.65 5.82
CA VAL A 34 3.86 4.10 4.42
C VAL A 34 4.71 3.22 3.50
N TYR A 35 4.43 3.31 2.21
CA TYR A 35 5.31 2.79 1.17
C TYR A 35 5.71 3.90 0.20
N VAL A 36 6.92 3.82 -0.31
CA VAL A 36 7.47 4.79 -1.27
C VAL A 36 8.28 4.03 -2.32
N ALA A 37 8.14 4.37 -3.59
CA ALA A 37 8.98 3.76 -4.60
C ALA A 37 10.47 4.08 -4.36
N GLN A 38 11.35 3.11 -4.51
CA GLN A 38 12.78 3.26 -4.27
C GLN A 38 13.38 4.51 -4.93
N LYS A 39 12.95 4.82 -6.15
CA LYS A 39 13.38 6.03 -6.86
C LYS A 39 12.93 7.34 -6.20
N GLN A 40 11.88 7.32 -5.42
CA GLN A 40 11.35 8.50 -4.73
C GLN A 40 11.86 8.64 -3.28
N VAL A 41 12.53 7.63 -2.74
CA VAL A 41 13.04 7.68 -1.36
C VAL A 41 13.90 8.93 -1.09
N PRO A 42 14.83 9.36 -1.95
CA PRO A 42 15.59 10.58 -1.70
C PRO A 42 14.71 11.84 -1.62
N THR A 43 13.72 11.97 -2.51
CA THR A 43 12.77 13.07 -2.50
C THR A 43 11.90 13.04 -1.23
N PHE A 44 11.43 11.86 -0.85
CA PHE A 44 10.65 11.67 0.36
C PHE A 44 11.45 12.06 1.61
N GLN A 45 12.68 11.59 1.74
CA GLN A 45 13.57 11.95 2.84
C GLN A 45 13.80 13.47 2.91
N HIS A 46 13.96 14.13 1.77
CA HIS A 46 14.10 15.59 1.73
C HIS A 46 12.84 16.30 2.27
N ILE A 47 11.65 15.85 1.89
CA ILE A 47 10.38 16.36 2.41
C ILE A 47 10.29 16.16 3.92
N LEU A 48 10.68 14.97 4.41
CA LEU A 48 10.64 14.63 5.83
C LEU A 48 11.58 15.50 6.66
N LEU A 49 12.77 15.81 6.16
CA LEU A 49 13.71 16.72 6.83
C LEU A 49 13.09 18.08 7.12
N HIS A 50 12.35 18.66 6.18
CA HIS A 50 11.65 19.94 6.39
C HIS A 50 10.53 19.83 7.43
N LYS A 51 9.99 18.64 7.64
CA LYS A 51 8.96 18.36 8.66
C LYS A 51 9.54 17.88 9.99
N LYS A 52 10.87 17.77 10.10
CA LYS A 52 11.59 17.15 11.24
C LYS A 52 11.15 15.72 11.51
N LEU A 53 10.88 14.97 10.47
CA LEU A 53 10.50 13.57 10.52
C LEU A 53 11.58 12.70 9.93
N GLU A 54 11.55 11.41 10.26
CA GLU A 54 12.40 10.39 9.64
C GLU A 54 11.57 9.23 9.09
N PHE A 55 12.07 8.61 8.03
CA PHE A 55 11.54 7.37 7.48
C PHE A 55 12.47 6.21 7.81
N ILE A 56 11.93 5.20 8.46
CA ILE A 56 12.63 3.98 8.83
C ILE A 56 12.18 2.85 7.89
N PRO A 57 12.96 2.50 6.87
CA PRO A 57 12.62 1.42 5.95
C PRO A 57 12.70 0.06 6.65
N GLN A 58 11.80 -0.86 6.27
CA GLN A 58 11.72 -2.20 6.85
C GLN A 58 11.87 -3.29 5.80
N SER A 59 11.24 -3.16 4.63
CA SER A 59 11.22 -4.21 3.62
C SER A 59 11.00 -3.65 2.23
N GLU A 60 11.46 -4.39 1.22
CA GLU A 60 11.16 -4.11 -0.18
C GLU A 60 10.08 -5.06 -0.68
N LYS A 61 9.12 -4.54 -1.44
CA LYS A 61 7.98 -5.31 -1.95
C LYS A 61 7.69 -5.01 -3.41
N SER A 62 7.16 -6.03 -4.08
CA SER A 62 6.50 -5.90 -5.39
C SER A 62 5.01 -5.64 -5.21
N ILE A 63 4.34 -5.38 -6.31
CA ILE A 63 2.89 -5.28 -6.38
C ILE A 63 2.28 -6.58 -6.89
N CYS A 64 0.98 -6.75 -6.64
CA CYS A 64 0.16 -7.83 -7.16
C CYS A 64 -1.18 -7.29 -7.67
N VAL A 65 -1.96 -8.15 -8.30
CA VAL A 65 -3.34 -7.86 -8.71
C VAL A 65 -4.29 -8.64 -7.80
N TYR A 66 -5.19 -7.96 -7.13
CA TYR A 66 -6.27 -8.57 -6.35
C TYR A 66 -7.49 -8.78 -7.22
N VAL A 67 -8.04 -9.98 -7.19
CA VAL A 67 -9.22 -10.41 -7.96
C VAL A 67 -10.20 -11.16 -7.09
N GLY A 68 -11.48 -10.90 -7.28
CA GLY A 68 -12.55 -11.65 -6.64
C GLY A 68 -13.10 -12.76 -7.52
N PRO A 69 -14.09 -13.55 -7.00
CA PRO A 69 -14.57 -14.78 -7.65
C PRO A 69 -15.28 -14.56 -8.99
N GLN A 70 -15.72 -13.34 -9.30
CA GLN A 70 -16.34 -13.00 -10.57
C GLN A 70 -15.32 -12.57 -11.65
N HIS A 71 -14.05 -12.42 -11.29
CA HIS A 71 -13.02 -11.99 -12.22
C HIS A 71 -12.56 -13.13 -13.13
N PRO A 72 -12.39 -12.92 -14.45
CA PRO A 72 -11.94 -13.98 -15.37
C PRO A 72 -10.62 -14.66 -14.99
N LEU A 73 -9.72 -13.93 -14.32
CA LEU A 73 -8.43 -14.44 -13.88
C LEU A 73 -8.47 -15.04 -12.46
N TYR A 74 -9.63 -15.24 -11.84
CA TYR A 74 -9.73 -15.73 -10.47
C TYR A 74 -9.02 -17.10 -10.24
N HIS A 75 -8.97 -17.95 -11.28
CA HIS A 75 -8.30 -19.24 -11.21
C HIS A 75 -6.85 -19.22 -11.72
N ALA A 76 -6.32 -18.06 -12.11
CA ALA A 76 -4.93 -17.90 -12.47
C ALA A 76 -4.04 -17.77 -11.22
N ASP A 77 -2.75 -18.06 -11.37
CA ASP A 77 -1.75 -17.87 -10.32
C ASP A 77 -0.94 -16.58 -10.52
N SER A 78 -0.89 -16.10 -11.75
CA SER A 78 -0.14 -14.90 -12.12
C SER A 78 -0.74 -14.20 -13.35
N VAL A 79 -0.26 -13.01 -13.62
CA VAL A 79 -0.65 -12.17 -14.76
C VAL A 79 0.60 -11.49 -15.33
N ASP A 80 0.63 -11.26 -16.64
CA ASP A 80 1.72 -10.49 -17.26
C ASP A 80 1.42 -8.99 -17.28
N PHE A 81 2.46 -8.16 -17.29
CA PHE A 81 2.29 -6.71 -17.44
C PHE A 81 1.49 -6.34 -18.70
N SER A 82 1.65 -7.08 -19.79
CA SER A 82 0.93 -6.88 -21.05
C SER A 82 -0.59 -7.08 -20.95
N ASP A 83 -1.05 -7.81 -19.94
CA ASP A 83 -2.47 -8.08 -19.75
C ASP A 83 -3.19 -6.96 -18.99
N LEU A 84 -2.45 -6.23 -18.13
CA LEU A 84 -3.01 -5.20 -17.27
C LEU A 84 -3.80 -4.11 -18.00
N PRO A 85 -3.39 -3.62 -19.18
CA PRO A 85 -4.13 -2.61 -19.91
C PRO A 85 -5.57 -2.99 -20.29
N ASN A 86 -5.85 -4.29 -20.35
CA ASN A 86 -7.15 -4.83 -20.74
C ASN A 86 -8.07 -5.09 -19.53
N LEU A 87 -7.55 -4.94 -18.32
CA LEU A 87 -8.31 -5.17 -17.10
C LEU A 87 -9.05 -3.90 -16.66
N LYS A 88 -10.09 -4.10 -15.85
CA LYS A 88 -10.86 -3.02 -15.21
C LYS A 88 -10.38 -2.86 -13.79
N PHE A 89 -9.94 -1.67 -13.43
CA PHE A 89 -9.36 -1.42 -12.12
C PHE A 89 -10.24 -0.61 -11.20
N MET A 90 -10.25 -0.99 -9.94
CA MET A 90 -10.63 -0.14 -8.83
C MET A 90 -9.39 0.25 -8.03
N ARG A 91 -9.24 1.52 -7.71
CA ARG A 91 -8.04 2.09 -7.09
C ARG A 91 -8.37 3.03 -5.96
N GLY A 92 -7.44 3.14 -5.03
CA GLY A 92 -7.43 4.22 -4.04
C GLY A 92 -7.19 5.59 -4.65
N VAL A 93 -7.45 6.64 -3.87
CA VAL A 93 -7.08 8.01 -4.22
C VAL A 93 -5.57 8.13 -4.36
N ARG A 94 -5.11 8.88 -5.35
CA ARG A 94 -3.69 9.01 -5.68
C ARG A 94 -3.08 10.26 -5.07
N ASP A 95 -1.83 10.12 -4.65
CA ASP A 95 -0.93 11.23 -4.34
C ASP A 95 0.37 11.13 -5.18
N PHE A 96 1.35 11.97 -4.88
CA PHE A 96 2.64 11.97 -5.55
C PHE A 96 3.41 10.64 -5.38
N PHE A 97 3.17 9.90 -4.30
CA PHE A 97 3.87 8.65 -3.96
C PHE A 97 3.13 7.40 -4.42
N SER A 98 2.00 7.52 -5.09
CA SER A 98 1.21 6.37 -5.55
C SER A 98 2.01 5.46 -6.47
N MET A 99 1.92 4.15 -6.22
CA MET A 99 2.68 3.10 -6.92
C MET A 99 2.48 3.10 -8.44
N GLU A 100 1.31 3.54 -8.89
CA GLU A 100 0.95 3.57 -10.30
C GLU A 100 1.83 4.48 -11.15
N HIS A 101 2.43 5.51 -10.55
CA HIS A 101 3.36 6.40 -11.24
C HIS A 101 4.65 5.69 -11.68
N HIS A 102 4.89 4.50 -11.16
CA HIS A 102 6.11 3.72 -11.45
C HIS A 102 5.88 2.52 -12.36
N LEU A 103 4.62 2.23 -12.73
CA LEU A 103 4.27 1.06 -13.55
C LEU A 103 4.99 1.03 -14.90
N GLU A 104 5.12 2.17 -15.56
CA GLU A 104 5.86 2.27 -16.83
C GLU A 104 7.32 1.83 -16.67
N THR A 105 7.98 2.32 -15.63
CA THR A 105 9.38 1.97 -15.36
C THR A 105 9.53 0.49 -14.98
N VAL A 106 8.68 0.00 -14.09
CA VAL A 106 8.76 -1.38 -13.57
C VAL A 106 8.41 -2.39 -14.64
N SER A 107 7.50 -2.06 -15.54
CA SER A 107 7.13 -2.88 -16.68
C SER A 107 8.08 -2.75 -17.87
N MET A 108 9.17 -2.01 -17.73
CA MET A 108 10.10 -1.71 -18.84
C MET A 108 9.41 -1.11 -20.07
N GLY A 109 8.44 -0.22 -19.85
CA GLY A 109 7.67 0.46 -20.90
C GLY A 109 6.50 -0.34 -21.48
N VAL A 110 6.19 -1.52 -20.95
CA VAL A 110 5.04 -2.31 -21.41
C VAL A 110 3.72 -1.63 -21.03
N ILE A 111 3.68 -0.97 -19.87
CA ILE A 111 2.53 -0.20 -19.41
C ILE A 111 2.85 1.29 -19.50
N ASP A 112 2.09 2.01 -20.31
CA ASP A 112 1.95 3.46 -20.24
C ASP A 112 0.71 3.79 -19.40
N GLN A 113 0.76 4.82 -18.57
CA GLN A 113 -0.38 5.27 -17.75
C GLN A 113 -1.62 5.62 -18.57
N SER A 114 -1.43 6.04 -19.83
CA SER A 114 -2.55 6.35 -20.78
C SER A 114 -3.31 5.09 -21.23
N VAL A 115 -2.76 3.91 -21.00
CA VAL A 115 -3.28 2.64 -21.53
C VAL A 115 -4.33 2.00 -20.60
N MET A 116 -4.35 2.37 -19.31
CA MET A 116 -5.35 1.86 -18.36
C MET A 116 -6.68 2.60 -18.52
N LYS A 117 -7.54 2.09 -19.40
CA LYS A 117 -8.76 2.78 -19.85
C LYS A 117 -9.95 2.71 -18.90
N HIS A 118 -9.99 1.71 -18.03
CA HIS A 118 -11.15 1.43 -17.17
C HIS A 118 -10.72 1.49 -15.70
N VAL A 119 -10.85 2.66 -15.09
CA VAL A 119 -10.46 2.87 -13.70
C VAL A 119 -11.57 3.56 -12.92
N ILE A 120 -11.94 2.97 -11.79
CA ILE A 120 -12.83 3.55 -10.78
C ILE A 120 -11.95 3.95 -9.59
N TYR A 121 -12.16 5.13 -9.03
CA TYR A 121 -11.46 5.60 -7.84
C TYR A 121 -12.39 5.60 -6.63
N SER A 122 -11.89 5.14 -5.49
CA SER A 122 -12.57 5.18 -4.20
C SER A 122 -11.55 5.33 -3.07
N ASP A 123 -11.91 6.04 -2.03
CA ASP A 123 -11.19 6.13 -0.75
C ASP A 123 -11.74 5.14 0.29
N SER A 124 -12.71 4.31 -0.10
CA SER A 124 -13.37 3.34 0.76
C SER A 124 -12.90 1.93 0.46
N ASP A 125 -12.14 1.33 1.38
CA ASP A 125 -11.75 -0.09 1.31
C ASP A 125 -12.95 -1.02 1.25
N HIS A 126 -14.03 -0.68 1.98
CA HIS A 126 -15.27 -1.45 1.91
C HIS A 126 -15.86 -1.47 0.49
N SER A 127 -15.85 -0.34 -0.20
CA SER A 127 -16.29 -0.28 -1.61
C SER A 127 -15.37 -1.10 -2.51
N ILE A 128 -14.06 -1.01 -2.33
CA ILE A 128 -13.08 -1.79 -3.10
C ILE A 128 -13.35 -3.29 -2.93
N ILE A 129 -13.50 -3.77 -1.70
CA ILE A 129 -13.80 -5.17 -1.38
C ILE A 129 -15.11 -5.61 -2.03
N ASN A 130 -16.19 -4.82 -1.91
CA ASN A 130 -17.49 -5.15 -2.52
C ASN A 130 -17.42 -5.25 -4.05
N PHE A 131 -16.73 -4.34 -4.70
CA PHE A 131 -16.53 -4.42 -6.15
C PHE A 131 -15.72 -5.63 -6.56
N LEU A 132 -14.65 -5.96 -5.84
CA LEU A 132 -13.86 -7.17 -6.11
C LEU A 132 -14.70 -8.44 -5.97
N LEU A 133 -15.56 -8.53 -4.96
CA LEU A 133 -16.39 -9.72 -4.70
C LEU A 133 -17.52 -9.92 -5.72
N HIS A 134 -18.07 -8.83 -6.25
CA HIS A 134 -19.33 -8.88 -7.00
C HIS A 134 -19.21 -8.48 -8.48
N THR A 135 -18.03 -8.12 -8.95
CA THR A 135 -17.80 -7.68 -10.33
C THR A 135 -16.52 -8.28 -10.92
N ASP A 136 -16.27 -7.96 -12.18
CA ASP A 136 -15.07 -8.34 -12.91
C ASP A 136 -13.94 -7.30 -12.82
N VAL A 137 -13.97 -6.42 -11.82
CA VAL A 137 -12.89 -5.48 -11.57
C VAL A 137 -11.77 -6.13 -10.75
N CYS A 138 -10.57 -5.60 -10.88
CA CYS A 138 -9.42 -5.96 -10.05
C CYS A 138 -8.83 -4.73 -9.37
N SER A 139 -7.90 -4.90 -8.44
CA SER A 139 -7.17 -3.82 -7.81
C SER A 139 -5.67 -4.12 -7.77
N LEU A 140 -4.85 -3.08 -7.90
CA LEU A 140 -3.42 -3.18 -7.61
C LEU A 140 -3.20 -3.01 -6.12
N GLY A 141 -2.30 -3.80 -5.55
CA GLY A 141 -1.95 -3.69 -4.15
C GLY A 141 -0.58 -4.30 -3.85
N LEU A 142 -0.22 -4.24 -2.59
CA LEU A 142 1.04 -4.78 -2.10
C LEU A 142 0.91 -6.29 -1.90
N ASN A 143 1.90 -7.04 -2.37
CA ASN A 143 1.83 -8.50 -2.38
C ASN A 143 1.80 -9.18 -1.00
N PHE A 144 2.06 -8.45 0.09
CA PHE A 144 1.98 -8.98 1.45
C PHE A 144 0.62 -8.73 2.13
N MET A 145 -0.26 -7.92 1.55
CA MET A 145 -1.59 -7.61 2.10
C MET A 145 -2.65 -8.69 1.77
N HIS A 146 -2.24 -9.87 1.32
CA HIS A 146 -3.17 -10.95 0.98
C HIS A 146 -3.97 -11.46 2.18
N ARG A 147 -3.38 -11.55 3.39
CA ARG A 147 -4.03 -12.09 4.59
C ARG A 147 -5.35 -11.40 4.97
N PRO A 148 -5.46 -10.06 4.99
CA PRO A 148 -6.75 -9.40 5.20
C PRO A 148 -7.81 -9.75 4.15
N TYR A 149 -7.39 -10.02 2.90
CA TYR A 149 -8.31 -10.32 1.80
C TYR A 149 -8.71 -11.79 1.73
N GLU A 150 -7.94 -12.74 2.27
CA GLU A 150 -8.28 -14.18 2.31
C GLU A 150 -9.65 -14.45 2.95
N GLN A 151 -10.04 -13.68 3.97
CA GLN A 151 -11.34 -13.81 4.61
C GLN A 151 -12.52 -13.45 3.68
N TYR A 152 -12.27 -12.81 2.55
CA TYR A 152 -13.29 -12.32 1.61
C TYR A 152 -13.31 -13.08 0.28
N ASP A 153 -12.64 -14.21 0.18
CA ASP A 153 -12.53 -14.94 -1.10
C ASP A 153 -11.93 -14.10 -2.24
N ILE A 154 -10.96 -13.25 -1.88
CA ILE A 154 -10.18 -12.44 -2.80
C ILE A 154 -8.77 -13.02 -2.90
N LYS A 155 -8.31 -13.23 -4.11
CA LYS A 155 -6.97 -13.75 -4.42
C LYS A 155 -6.02 -12.64 -4.82
N SER A 156 -4.74 -12.84 -4.51
CA SER A 156 -3.64 -12.06 -5.07
C SER A 156 -2.96 -12.83 -6.18
N LEU A 157 -2.84 -12.22 -7.36
CA LEU A 157 -2.11 -12.75 -8.50
C LEU A 157 -0.76 -12.06 -8.57
N ALA A 158 0.32 -12.83 -8.64
CA ALA A 158 1.64 -12.27 -8.88
C ALA A 158 1.71 -11.66 -10.29
N ILE A 159 2.42 -10.53 -10.43
CA ILE A 159 2.73 -9.99 -11.75
C ILE A 159 4.08 -10.57 -12.17
N ASN A 160 4.11 -11.30 -13.27
CA ASN A 160 5.31 -11.93 -13.77
C ASN A 160 6.41 -10.89 -14.05
N ARG A 161 7.63 -11.17 -13.57
CA ARG A 161 8.80 -10.28 -13.70
C ARG A 161 8.66 -8.92 -13.01
N CYS A 162 7.73 -8.77 -12.06
CA CYS A 162 7.64 -7.58 -11.23
C CYS A 162 8.64 -7.68 -10.08
N GLU A 163 9.81 -7.10 -10.25
CA GLU A 163 10.82 -7.00 -9.18
C GLU A 163 10.31 -6.08 -8.05
N PRO A 164 10.78 -6.28 -6.81
CA PRO A 164 10.49 -5.37 -5.72
C PRO A 164 10.98 -3.95 -6.04
N PHE A 165 10.11 -2.97 -5.89
CA PHE A 165 10.42 -1.56 -6.17
C PHE A 165 9.84 -0.59 -5.16
N LEU A 166 9.04 -1.09 -4.21
CA LEU A 166 8.44 -0.30 -3.16
C LEU A 166 9.17 -0.56 -1.85
N GLN A 167 9.67 0.50 -1.24
CA GLN A 167 10.21 0.48 0.11
C GLN A 167 9.08 0.70 1.10
N ILE A 168 8.80 -0.28 1.94
CA ILE A 168 7.82 -0.18 3.02
C ILE A 168 8.55 0.12 4.31
N GLY A 169 7.97 1.01 5.10
CA GLY A 169 8.53 1.39 6.39
C GLY A 169 7.55 2.26 7.18
N TYR A 170 8.08 2.95 8.16
CA TYR A 170 7.29 3.88 8.95
C TYR A 170 7.97 5.23 9.08
N VAL A 171 7.13 6.26 9.23
CA VAL A 171 7.52 7.65 9.51
C VAL A 171 7.26 7.92 10.99
N ARG A 172 8.19 8.61 11.64
CA ARG A 172 8.04 9.11 13.02
C ARG A 172 8.73 10.44 13.20
N ASP A 173 8.42 11.12 14.29
CA ASP A 173 9.18 12.27 14.80
C ASP A 173 10.31 11.74 15.71
N PRO A 174 11.61 11.89 15.34
CA PRO A 174 12.72 11.39 16.17
C PRO A 174 12.87 12.12 17.51
N GLU A 175 12.31 13.34 17.64
CA GLU A 175 12.37 14.12 18.87
C GLU A 175 11.24 13.75 19.85
N ARG A 176 10.21 13.03 19.40
CA ARG A 176 9.11 12.55 20.25
C ARG A 176 9.31 11.09 20.65
N PRO A 177 9.34 10.78 21.95
CA PRO A 177 9.38 9.39 22.38
C PRO A 177 8.08 8.69 21.99
N LEU A 178 8.21 7.48 21.44
CA LEU A 178 7.06 6.63 21.16
C LEU A 178 6.45 6.09 22.44
N SER A 179 5.14 5.94 22.48
CA SER A 179 4.48 5.17 23.54
C SER A 179 4.95 3.70 23.52
N PRO A 180 4.81 2.96 24.62
CA PRO A 180 5.15 1.54 24.65
C PRO A 180 4.42 0.73 23.57
N GLN A 181 3.21 1.14 23.18
CA GLN A 181 2.40 0.51 22.15
C GLN A 181 2.96 0.77 20.75
N ALA A 182 3.32 2.02 20.46
CA ALA A 182 3.93 2.40 19.19
C ALA A 182 5.33 1.77 19.05
N SER A 183 6.15 1.73 20.10
CA SER A 183 7.44 1.04 20.10
C SER A 183 7.27 -0.45 19.80
N TRP A 184 6.35 -1.11 20.47
CA TRP A 184 6.06 -2.52 20.24
C TRP A 184 5.60 -2.78 18.78
N LEU A 185 4.76 -1.90 18.22
CA LEU A 185 4.32 -2.00 16.83
C LEU A 185 5.51 -1.89 15.86
N THR A 186 6.36 -0.88 16.03
CA THR A 186 7.48 -0.63 15.13
C THR A 186 8.55 -1.73 15.20
N GLU A 187 8.80 -2.29 16.37
CA GLU A 187 9.72 -3.42 16.56
C GLU A 187 9.25 -4.68 15.83
N ARG A 188 7.94 -4.92 15.80
CA ARG A 188 7.34 -6.11 15.18
C ARG A 188 6.88 -5.91 13.75
N PHE A 189 6.83 -4.67 13.29
CA PHE A 189 6.34 -4.37 11.96
C PHE A 189 7.17 -5.09 10.88
N GLY A 190 8.50 -5.10 11.01
CA GLY A 190 9.38 -5.82 10.10
C GLY A 190 9.16 -7.35 10.07
N GLU A 191 8.71 -7.93 11.19
CA GLU A 191 8.40 -9.37 11.28
C GLU A 191 7.06 -9.73 10.62
N MET A 192 6.19 -8.74 10.42
CA MET A 192 4.85 -8.92 9.83
C MET A 192 4.84 -8.79 8.30
N LEU A 193 5.92 -8.26 7.72
CA LEU A 193 6.11 -8.04 6.30
C LEU A 193 6.75 -9.25 5.61
#